data_49c4c35b68face44c77ff15b65906854
#
_entry.id   49c4c35b68face44c77ff15b65906854
#
_cell.length_a   1.000
_cell.length_b   1.000
_cell.length_c   1.000
_cell.angle_alpha   90.00
_cell.angle_beta   90.00
_cell.angle_gamma   90.00
#
_symmetry.space_group_name_H-M   'P 1'
#
loop_
_entity.id
_entity.type
_entity.pdbx_description
1 polymer ?
#
loop_
_entity_poly.entity_id
_entity_poly.type
_entity_poly.pdbx_seq_one_letter_code
_entity_poly.pdbx_strand_id
1 'polypeptide(L)'
;MKEDDKTVIVARQSIWKSVGIYTVIFASVSSVLPKPHIEADREVIETLISADRFTDNLTAMLSVFRDTATGNRFRQTTFNTPLFYASAKDPLRLKTSTFTDYNFNGDTWLASDVDMDIYDKTDNGFLNISSTGELTEAIKYAASLDNSFAEKYGLNEYSDLKLYIPETREMKIYIIAGTRYVPVPQFAEALTGTTYSGTFSLTETGVIKGTSGTFKQNNSFTFNYSAETYFRNTVNRGFVAEMSDDEYIQLLSDAKNTVINILSSSYSSSDTAYIFEAYDIISQEILKYQSYTEDYLNYSNNAKIYTLAQEITAGLDSDYDKARAIESYFLKNGFVYDLEYIKHIEDNAEDFLFESKRGVCYEYATAMVLLSRAAGIPARYCEGYSLSEPMENSKYNTNYVITPKSAHGFPELYIRGFGWMSFEPTVSAEAPLQTGRSATIMLMIAGLIILAAAVLIIMFILFYPTLTHKLFVLRYSRKTPSEGVIAIMQRICRIYGISGVNTSCEVKELVYQISGADISNIMTLFDAAAYGEEELNEDEKQKALEEYILSYKAFKESKKNKRITARKV
;
A
#
# COMPACT_ATOMS: atom_id res chain seq x y z
N MET A 1 -10.96 -44.29 47.01
CA MET A 1 -10.02 -43.19 46.72
C MET A 1 -8.96 -43.59 45.68
N LYS A 2 -9.39 -44.22 44.57
CA LYS A 2 -8.52 -44.62 43.44
C LYS A 2 -9.14 -44.42 42.05
N GLU A 3 -10.35 -43.87 41.98
CA GLU A 3 -11.06 -43.64 40.69
C GLU A 3 -10.93 -42.22 40.13
N ASP A 4 -10.62 -41.25 40.99
CA ASP A 4 -10.51 -39.84 40.57
C ASP A 4 -9.21 -39.53 39.82
N ASP A 5 -8.13 -40.33 40.03
CA ASP A 5 -6.82 -40.06 39.43
C ASP A 5 -6.74 -40.36 37.92
N LYS A 6 -7.54 -41.32 37.42
CA LYS A 6 -7.51 -41.67 35.97
C LYS A 6 -8.26 -40.67 35.11
N THR A 7 -9.31 -40.05 35.62
CA THR A 7 -10.06 -39.01 34.89
C THR A 7 -9.27 -37.70 34.81
N VAL A 8 -8.51 -37.37 35.83
CA VAL A 8 -7.63 -36.19 35.86
C VAL A 8 -6.46 -36.34 34.90
N ILE A 9 -5.89 -37.55 34.76
CA ILE A 9 -4.78 -37.82 33.85
C ILE A 9 -5.21 -37.71 32.37
N VAL A 10 -6.40 -38.21 32.02
CA VAL A 10 -6.94 -38.13 30.65
C VAL A 10 -7.31 -36.70 30.28
N ALA A 11 -7.88 -35.92 31.21
CA ALA A 11 -8.16 -34.50 31.01
C ALA A 11 -6.85 -33.70 30.84
N ARG A 12 -5.82 -33.97 31.62
CA ARG A 12 -4.50 -33.34 31.50
C ARG A 12 -3.82 -33.62 30.16
N GLN A 13 -3.86 -34.87 29.68
CA GLN A 13 -3.29 -35.22 28.35
C GLN A 13 -4.03 -34.55 27.18
N SER A 14 -5.36 -34.38 27.30
CA SER A 14 -6.16 -33.67 26.31
C SER A 14 -5.83 -32.17 26.24
N ILE A 15 -5.61 -31.53 27.40
CA ILE A 15 -5.24 -30.10 27.49
C ILE A 15 -3.85 -29.88 26.91
N TRP A 16 -2.87 -30.71 27.24
CA TRP A 16 -1.52 -30.57 26.71
C TRP A 16 -1.43 -30.80 25.20
N LYS A 17 -2.24 -31.71 24.65
CA LYS A 17 -2.35 -31.88 23.19
C LYS A 17 -2.97 -30.65 22.52
N SER A 18 -3.99 -30.04 23.12
CA SER A 18 -4.60 -28.82 22.62
C SER A 18 -3.63 -27.65 22.71
N VAL A 19 -2.93 -27.47 23.84
CA VAL A 19 -1.90 -26.44 24.03
C VAL A 19 -0.77 -26.62 22.99
N GLY A 20 -0.29 -27.84 22.77
CA GLY A 20 0.73 -28.13 21.75
C GLY A 20 0.28 -27.76 20.33
N ILE A 21 -0.96 -28.06 19.97
CA ILE A 21 -1.52 -27.70 18.65
C ILE A 21 -1.64 -26.17 18.52
N TYR A 22 -2.14 -25.48 19.55
CA TYR A 22 -2.23 -24.02 19.51
C TYR A 22 -0.86 -23.33 19.49
N THR A 23 0.14 -23.88 20.18
CA THR A 23 1.51 -23.37 20.16
C THR A 23 2.14 -23.52 18.79
N VAL A 24 1.94 -24.67 18.10
CA VAL A 24 2.44 -24.88 16.74
C VAL A 24 1.75 -23.97 15.74
N ILE A 25 0.42 -23.77 15.86
CA ILE A 25 -0.33 -22.85 15.01
C ILE A 25 0.16 -21.41 15.23
N PHE A 26 0.33 -20.99 16.48
CA PHE A 26 0.82 -19.66 16.81
C PHE A 26 2.26 -19.45 16.33
N ALA A 27 3.14 -20.40 16.53
CA ALA A 27 4.51 -20.34 16.02
C ALA A 27 4.58 -20.31 14.48
N SER A 28 3.72 -21.05 13.80
CA SER A 28 3.63 -21.04 12.34
C SER A 28 3.10 -19.72 11.80
N VAL A 29 2.10 -19.12 12.45
CA VAL A 29 1.55 -17.82 12.08
C VAL A 29 2.57 -16.71 12.38
N SER A 30 3.25 -16.76 13.53
CA SER A 30 4.26 -15.75 13.90
C SER A 30 5.53 -15.82 13.06
N SER A 31 5.83 -16.96 12.43
CA SER A 31 6.99 -17.10 11.52
C SER A 31 6.74 -16.49 10.13
N VAL A 32 5.47 -16.29 9.75
CA VAL A 32 5.07 -15.72 8.46
C VAL A 32 4.83 -14.20 8.56
N LEU A 33 4.62 -13.69 9.77
CA LEU A 33 4.48 -12.26 9.98
C LEU A 33 5.84 -11.54 9.89
N PRO A 34 5.95 -10.45 9.14
CA PRO A 34 7.18 -9.65 9.11
C PRO A 34 7.48 -9.18 10.52
N LYS A 35 8.67 -9.51 11.00
CA LYS A 35 9.15 -9.05 12.32
C LYS A 35 9.49 -7.57 12.19
N PRO A 36 8.99 -6.69 13.06
CA PRO A 36 9.46 -5.31 13.09
C PRO A 36 10.96 -5.32 13.45
N HIS A 37 11.81 -4.87 12.54
CA HIS A 37 13.20 -4.55 12.87
C HIS A 37 13.18 -3.26 13.69
N ILE A 38 13.31 -3.39 14.99
CA ILE A 38 13.59 -2.27 15.90
C ILE A 38 15.05 -2.41 16.30
N GLU A 39 15.94 -1.86 15.50
CA GLU A 39 17.29 -1.49 15.97
C GLU A 39 17.32 0.02 16.15
N ALA A 40 16.91 0.45 17.33
CA ALA A 40 17.11 1.81 17.78
C ALA A 40 18.36 1.87 18.62
N ASP A 41 19.49 2.17 18.01
CA ASP A 41 20.71 2.53 18.74
C ASP A 41 20.63 4.01 19.15
N ARG A 42 19.86 4.24 20.21
CA ARG A 42 19.53 5.57 20.75
C ARG A 42 20.76 6.31 21.30
N GLU A 43 21.75 5.59 21.81
CA GLU A 43 22.98 6.14 22.35
C GLU A 43 23.93 6.70 21.28
N VAL A 44 23.94 6.09 20.08
CA VAL A 44 24.76 6.56 18.96
C VAL A 44 24.27 7.89 18.42
N ILE A 45 22.96 8.10 18.37
CA ILE A 45 22.35 9.34 17.86
C ILE A 45 22.64 10.52 18.82
N GLU A 46 22.56 10.32 20.12
CA GLU A 46 22.83 11.38 21.11
C GLU A 46 24.32 11.74 21.19
N THR A 47 25.21 10.79 20.97
CA THR A 47 26.67 11.03 20.99
C THR A 47 27.16 11.76 19.73
N LEU A 48 26.49 11.57 18.58
CA LEU A 48 26.83 12.24 17.32
C LEU A 48 26.34 13.70 17.26
N ILE A 49 25.30 14.05 18.02
CA ILE A 49 24.73 15.41 18.06
C ILE A 49 25.68 16.41 18.77
N SER A 50 26.65 15.95 19.56
CA SER A 50 27.53 16.79 20.35
C SER A 50 28.85 17.22 19.67
N ALA A 51 29.07 16.86 18.42
CA ALA A 51 30.34 17.13 17.73
C ALA A 51 30.26 18.35 16.79
N ASP A 52 30.57 19.54 17.32
CA ASP A 52 30.60 20.83 16.59
C ASP A 52 31.51 20.87 15.35
N ARG A 53 32.44 19.94 15.19
CA ARG A 53 33.33 19.85 14.02
C ARG A 53 32.70 19.15 12.80
N PHE A 54 31.58 18.48 12.96
CA PHE A 54 30.94 17.73 11.87
C PHE A 54 30.07 18.60 11.00
N THR A 55 29.56 19.73 11.54
CA THR A 55 28.65 20.63 10.84
C THR A 55 29.29 21.34 9.65
N ASP A 56 30.58 21.69 9.73
CA ASP A 56 31.27 22.40 8.65
C ASP A 56 31.51 21.50 7.42
N ASN A 57 31.86 20.24 7.64
CA ASN A 57 32.03 19.26 6.56
C ASN A 57 30.68 18.85 5.95
N LEU A 58 29.61 18.77 6.75
CA LEU A 58 28.27 18.47 6.28
C LEU A 58 27.69 19.63 5.47
N THR A 59 27.94 20.88 5.87
CA THR A 59 27.54 22.07 5.12
C THR A 59 28.23 22.12 3.76
N ALA A 60 29.50 21.74 3.68
CA ALA A 60 30.23 21.60 2.42
C ALA A 60 29.62 20.49 1.55
N MET A 61 29.24 19.36 2.14
CA MET A 61 28.62 18.24 1.42
C MET A 61 27.21 18.58 0.92
N LEU A 62 26.39 19.26 1.73
CA LEU A 62 25.07 19.75 1.32
C LEU A 62 25.15 20.90 0.31
N SER A 63 26.27 21.63 0.26
CA SER A 63 26.49 22.70 -0.70
C SER A 63 26.78 22.21 -2.13
N VAL A 64 27.00 20.93 -2.31
CA VAL A 64 27.27 20.29 -3.61
C VAL A 64 25.99 20.05 -4.44
N PHE A 65 24.81 20.22 -3.87
CA PHE A 65 23.54 20.07 -4.59
C PHE A 65 23.16 21.28 -5.46
N ARG A 66 24.05 21.88 -6.25
CA ARG A 66 23.74 23.22 -6.74
C ARG A 66 23.50 23.39 -8.23
N ASP A 67 24.28 22.77 -9.05
CA ASP A 67 24.21 23.11 -10.47
C ASP A 67 24.20 21.86 -11.35
N THR A 68 24.54 20.71 -10.80
CA THR A 68 24.56 19.43 -11.52
C THR A 68 24.13 18.26 -10.62
N ALA A 69 23.40 17.30 -11.17
CA ALA A 69 23.11 16.04 -10.52
C ALA A 69 23.78 14.86 -11.23
N THR A 70 24.37 13.94 -10.45
CA THR A 70 25.02 12.72 -10.94
C THR A 70 24.73 11.54 -10.01
N GLY A 71 24.66 10.31 -10.57
CA GLY A 71 24.37 9.09 -9.81
C GLY A 71 25.38 8.73 -8.71
N ASN A 72 26.60 9.22 -8.78
CA ASN A 72 27.65 8.91 -7.80
C ASN A 72 27.35 9.38 -6.37
N ARG A 73 26.49 10.38 -6.20
CA ARG A 73 26.11 10.92 -4.89
C ARG A 73 25.33 9.91 -4.05
N PHE A 74 24.43 9.16 -4.67
CA PHE A 74 23.56 8.21 -3.97
C PHE A 74 24.30 6.92 -3.58
N ARG A 75 25.46 6.64 -4.20
CA ARG A 75 26.28 5.46 -3.92
C ARG A 75 27.25 5.64 -2.75
N GLN A 76 27.58 6.87 -2.37
CA GLN A 76 28.63 7.16 -1.39
C GLN A 76 28.14 7.55 0.01
N THR A 77 26.85 7.59 0.25
CA THR A 77 26.29 8.13 1.50
C THR A 77 26.24 7.07 2.60
N THR A 78 27.22 7.11 3.51
CA THR A 78 27.31 6.16 4.66
C THR A 78 26.90 6.78 6.01
N PHE A 79 26.61 8.10 6.06
CA PHE A 79 26.40 8.82 7.32
C PHE A 79 24.94 8.83 7.75
N ASN A 80 24.73 8.64 9.07
CA ASN A 80 23.41 8.68 9.72
C ASN A 80 23.15 9.97 10.52
N THR A 81 23.96 11.02 10.33
CA THR A 81 23.77 12.27 11.06
C THR A 81 22.48 12.96 10.65
N PRO A 82 21.60 13.36 11.58
CA PRO A 82 20.39 14.06 11.27
C PRO A 82 20.62 15.39 10.54
N LEU A 83 19.95 15.59 9.42
CA LEU A 83 19.94 16.84 8.64
C LEU A 83 18.72 17.67 8.99
N PHE A 84 17.58 17.00 9.11
CA PHE A 84 16.28 17.58 9.37
C PHE A 84 15.47 16.67 10.28
N TYR A 85 14.57 17.25 11.03
CA TYR A 85 13.45 16.53 11.65
C TYR A 85 12.16 17.01 11.01
N ALA A 86 11.23 16.07 10.76
CA ALA A 86 9.95 16.42 10.17
C ALA A 86 8.79 15.75 10.91
N SER A 87 7.65 16.45 10.99
CA SER A 87 6.37 15.88 11.37
C SER A 87 5.49 15.79 10.13
N ALA A 88 5.15 14.60 9.69
CA ALA A 88 4.24 14.36 8.57
C ALA A 88 3.31 13.20 8.91
N LYS A 89 2.09 13.24 8.38
CA LYS A 89 1.11 12.19 8.62
C LYS A 89 1.44 10.91 7.87
N ASP A 90 2.01 11.06 6.67
CA ASP A 90 2.34 9.95 5.78
C ASP A 90 3.80 10.02 5.32
N PRO A 91 4.38 8.89 4.90
CA PRO A 91 5.61 8.89 4.12
C PRO A 91 5.43 9.71 2.84
N LEU A 92 6.42 10.54 2.51
CA LEU A 92 6.40 11.35 1.30
C LEU A 92 7.82 11.74 0.86
N ARG A 93 7.95 12.32 -0.32
CA ARG A 93 9.22 12.86 -0.81
C ARG A 93 9.31 14.35 -0.54
N LEU A 94 10.51 14.79 -0.23
CA LEU A 94 10.86 16.18 -0.02
C LEU A 94 11.78 16.64 -1.15
N LYS A 95 11.43 17.73 -1.81
CA LYS A 95 12.19 18.30 -2.92
C LYS A 95 13.12 19.40 -2.43
N THR A 96 14.36 19.39 -2.90
CA THR A 96 15.34 20.47 -2.66
C THR A 96 15.88 21.06 -3.95
N SER A 97 15.81 20.34 -5.07
CA SER A 97 16.34 20.79 -6.35
C SER A 97 15.58 20.18 -7.51
N THR A 98 15.54 20.89 -8.65
CA THR A 98 14.98 20.43 -9.93
C THR A 98 15.97 20.68 -11.05
N PHE A 99 15.92 19.81 -12.05
CA PHE A 99 16.84 19.83 -13.19
C PHE A 99 16.07 19.53 -14.48
N THR A 100 16.39 20.26 -15.54
CA THR A 100 15.67 20.17 -16.82
C THR A 100 16.51 19.57 -17.93
N ASP A 101 17.80 19.89 -18.01
CA ASP A 101 18.65 19.52 -19.12
C ASP A 101 19.52 18.31 -18.80
N TYR A 102 19.34 17.23 -19.56
CA TYR A 102 20.14 16.03 -19.43
C TYR A 102 21.22 15.96 -20.49
N ASN A 103 22.46 15.87 -20.04
CA ASN A 103 23.63 15.67 -20.89
C ASN A 103 23.97 14.17 -20.98
N PHE A 104 23.66 13.54 -22.12
CA PHE A 104 23.97 12.13 -22.36
C PHE A 104 25.47 11.81 -22.32
N ASN A 105 26.34 12.72 -22.79
CA ASN A 105 27.78 12.46 -22.83
C ASN A 105 28.43 12.45 -21.44
N GLY A 106 27.86 13.17 -20.49
CA GLY A 106 28.37 13.27 -19.13
C GLY A 106 27.52 12.56 -18.08
N ASP A 107 26.40 11.96 -18.50
CA ASP A 107 25.39 11.39 -17.60
C ASP A 107 25.08 12.35 -16.43
N THR A 108 24.71 13.56 -16.77
CA THR A 108 24.58 14.65 -15.80
C THR A 108 23.37 15.50 -16.11
N TRP A 109 22.60 15.81 -15.08
CA TRP A 109 21.54 16.81 -15.14
C TRP A 109 22.11 18.19 -14.82
N LEU A 110 21.69 19.19 -15.57
CA LEU A 110 22.00 20.59 -15.35
C LEU A 110 20.77 21.30 -14.75
N ALA A 111 21.01 22.17 -13.78
CA ALA A 111 19.96 23.01 -13.25
C ALA A 111 19.52 24.02 -14.32
N SER A 112 18.22 24.21 -14.43
CA SER A 112 17.71 25.32 -15.25
C SER A 112 17.94 26.64 -14.53
N ASP A 113 18.25 27.69 -15.29
CA ASP A 113 18.12 29.08 -14.83
C ASP A 113 16.63 29.37 -14.69
N VAL A 114 16.15 29.37 -13.45
CA VAL A 114 14.73 29.59 -13.13
C VAL A 114 14.58 30.95 -12.48
N ASP A 115 13.63 31.73 -12.95
CA ASP A 115 13.24 32.98 -12.30
C ASP A 115 12.82 32.72 -10.85
N MET A 116 13.28 33.62 -9.97
CA MET A 116 13.12 33.47 -8.53
C MET A 116 12.42 34.68 -7.94
N ASP A 117 11.26 34.49 -7.36
CA ASP A 117 10.63 35.50 -6.53
C ASP A 117 11.29 35.57 -5.16
N ILE A 118 11.58 36.78 -4.71
CA ILE A 118 12.19 37.04 -3.40
C ILE A 118 11.10 37.37 -2.38
N TYR A 119 11.08 36.62 -1.29
CA TYR A 119 10.13 36.79 -0.19
C TYR A 119 10.83 37.19 1.11
N ASP A 120 10.19 38.10 1.86
CA ASP A 120 10.56 38.48 3.22
C ASP A 120 9.48 38.01 4.20
N LYS A 121 9.87 37.68 5.42
CA LYS A 121 8.97 37.28 6.52
C LYS A 121 7.85 38.31 6.80
N THR A 122 8.02 39.56 6.36
CA THR A 122 7.04 40.62 6.56
C THR A 122 5.79 40.50 5.69
N ASP A 123 5.80 39.68 4.65
CA ASP A 123 4.65 39.44 3.78
C ASP A 123 3.73 38.38 4.42
N ASN A 124 2.99 38.77 5.42
CA ASN A 124 1.85 38.14 6.09
C ASN A 124 1.70 36.58 6.00
N GLY A 125 2.81 35.86 5.92
CA GLY A 125 2.86 34.45 6.36
C GLY A 125 2.24 33.38 5.45
N PHE A 126 1.74 33.72 4.27
CA PHE A 126 1.20 32.72 3.33
C PHE A 126 1.91 32.83 1.98
N LEU A 127 2.64 31.78 1.60
CA LEU A 127 3.29 31.70 0.31
C LEU A 127 2.74 30.51 -0.45
N ASN A 128 1.98 30.74 -1.53
CA ASN A 128 1.52 29.68 -2.41
C ASN A 128 2.72 29.07 -3.14
N ILE A 129 2.83 27.73 -3.09
CA ILE A 129 3.91 26.97 -3.74
C ILE A 129 3.39 26.31 -5.00
N SER A 130 2.16 25.82 -4.98
CA SER A 130 1.51 25.18 -6.11
C SER A 130 0.00 25.34 -6.01
N SER A 131 -0.61 25.54 -7.15
CA SER A 131 -2.05 25.66 -7.31
C SER A 131 -2.70 24.38 -7.86
N THR A 132 -2.21 23.23 -7.45
CA THR A 132 -2.79 21.94 -7.85
C THR A 132 -4.25 21.84 -7.40
N GLY A 133 -5.18 22.02 -8.29
CA GLY A 133 -6.62 22.08 -8.01
C GLY A 133 -7.27 23.43 -8.30
N GLU A 134 -6.55 24.56 -8.21
CA GLU A 134 -7.09 25.89 -8.55
C GLU A 134 -7.54 25.96 -10.00
N LEU A 135 -6.78 25.36 -10.93
CA LEU A 135 -7.14 25.28 -12.34
C LEU A 135 -8.45 24.50 -12.54
N THR A 136 -8.59 23.35 -11.85
CA THR A 136 -9.81 22.55 -11.93
C THR A 136 -11.03 23.33 -11.44
N GLU A 137 -10.89 24.06 -10.35
CA GLU A 137 -11.97 24.94 -9.83
C GLU A 137 -12.25 26.11 -10.79
N ALA A 138 -11.24 26.69 -11.41
CA ALA A 138 -11.42 27.75 -12.40
C ALA A 138 -12.17 27.25 -13.64
N ILE A 139 -11.86 26.05 -14.14
CA ILE A 139 -12.58 25.44 -15.28
C ILE A 139 -14.02 25.08 -14.91
N LYS A 140 -14.26 24.53 -13.71
CA LYS A 140 -15.61 24.27 -13.19
C LYS A 140 -16.41 25.56 -13.08
N TYR A 141 -15.77 26.61 -12.60
CA TYR A 141 -16.41 27.91 -12.52
C TYR A 141 -16.83 28.40 -13.91
N ALA A 142 -15.95 28.29 -14.93
CA ALA A 142 -16.29 28.60 -16.31
C ALA A 142 -17.49 27.74 -16.78
N ALA A 143 -17.51 26.45 -16.48
CA ALA A 143 -18.60 25.54 -16.83
C ALA A 143 -19.93 25.93 -16.13
N SER A 144 -19.88 26.45 -14.91
CA SER A 144 -21.06 26.93 -14.20
C SER A 144 -21.65 28.22 -14.79
N LEU A 145 -20.85 28.97 -15.55
CA LEU A 145 -21.25 30.24 -16.17
C LEU A 145 -21.87 30.05 -17.55
N ASP A 146 -21.51 28.99 -18.28
CA ASP A 146 -21.99 28.73 -19.64
C ASP A 146 -22.27 27.24 -19.87
N ASN A 147 -23.54 26.89 -19.98
CA ASN A 147 -23.98 25.53 -20.24
C ASN A 147 -23.46 24.97 -21.59
N SER A 148 -23.26 25.81 -22.60
CA SER A 148 -22.74 25.36 -23.89
C SER A 148 -21.27 24.97 -23.82
N PHE A 149 -20.48 25.68 -23.01
CA PHE A 149 -19.11 25.28 -22.68
C PHE A 149 -19.11 23.96 -21.89
N ALA A 150 -19.95 23.85 -20.88
CA ALA A 150 -20.06 22.64 -20.06
C ALA A 150 -20.47 21.41 -20.91
N GLU A 151 -21.44 21.52 -21.81
CA GLU A 151 -21.86 20.46 -22.71
C GLU A 151 -20.75 20.07 -23.70
N LYS A 152 -20.07 21.05 -24.30
CA LYS A 152 -18.98 20.83 -25.27
C LYS A 152 -17.87 19.93 -24.72
N TYR A 153 -17.54 20.10 -23.44
CA TYR A 153 -16.43 19.37 -22.79
C TYR A 153 -16.90 18.28 -21.81
N GLY A 154 -18.20 17.95 -21.78
CA GLY A 154 -18.75 16.91 -20.90
C GLY A 154 -18.63 17.23 -19.41
N LEU A 155 -18.66 18.51 -19.05
CA LEU A 155 -18.46 18.99 -17.68
C LEU A 155 -19.74 19.02 -16.84
N ASN A 156 -20.90 18.70 -17.41
CA ASN A 156 -22.19 18.73 -16.72
C ASN A 156 -22.34 17.67 -15.64
N GLU A 157 -21.68 16.50 -15.81
CA GLU A 157 -21.70 15.41 -14.82
C GLU A 157 -20.72 15.63 -13.67
N TYR A 158 -19.87 16.63 -13.80
CA TYR A 158 -18.85 16.98 -12.80
C TYR A 158 -19.33 17.93 -11.72
N SER A 159 -20.62 18.30 -11.69
CA SER A 159 -21.23 19.09 -10.59
C SER A 159 -21.04 18.45 -9.21
N ASP A 160 -20.84 17.13 -9.15
CA ASP A 160 -20.57 16.36 -7.93
C ASP A 160 -19.08 16.23 -7.58
N LEU A 161 -18.17 16.88 -8.30
CA LEU A 161 -16.74 16.94 -8.01
C LEU A 161 -16.39 17.70 -6.69
N LYS A 162 -17.25 17.63 -5.69
CA LYS A 162 -16.89 17.83 -4.27
C LYS A 162 -15.74 16.91 -3.81
N LEU A 163 -15.37 15.93 -4.64
CA LEU A 163 -14.29 14.97 -4.42
C LEU A 163 -12.89 15.58 -4.60
N TYR A 164 -12.77 16.78 -5.17
CA TYR A 164 -11.50 17.44 -5.47
C TYR A 164 -11.07 18.51 -4.46
N ILE A 165 -11.66 18.54 -3.29
CA ILE A 165 -11.04 19.29 -2.19
C ILE A 165 -9.89 18.43 -1.68
N PRO A 166 -8.62 18.77 -1.96
CA PRO A 166 -7.50 18.01 -1.46
C PRO A 166 -7.59 17.92 0.05
N GLU A 167 -7.33 16.75 0.61
CA GLU A 167 -7.20 16.61 2.06
C GLU A 167 -5.90 17.30 2.48
N THR A 168 -5.99 18.60 2.75
CA THR A 168 -4.85 19.40 3.17
C THR A 168 -4.33 18.92 4.52
N ARG A 169 -3.03 18.65 4.59
CA ARG A 169 -2.30 18.22 5.78
C ARG A 169 -1.20 19.21 6.09
N GLU A 170 -0.86 19.29 7.35
CA GLU A 170 0.24 20.12 7.81
C GLU A 170 1.50 19.26 7.99
N MET A 171 2.63 19.81 7.57
CA MET A 171 3.96 19.27 7.81
C MET A 171 4.86 20.35 8.38
N LYS A 172 5.64 20.01 9.42
CA LYS A 172 6.65 20.90 9.98
C LYS A 172 8.04 20.30 9.87
N ILE A 173 8.97 21.09 9.36
CA ILE A 173 10.37 20.71 9.18
C ILE A 173 11.24 21.58 10.08
N TYR A 174 12.16 20.96 10.80
CA TYR A 174 13.20 21.61 11.60
C TYR A 174 14.57 21.38 10.98
N ILE A 175 15.29 22.46 10.71
CA ILE A 175 16.67 22.40 10.23
C ILE A 175 17.59 22.01 11.38
N ILE A 176 18.39 20.99 11.20
CA ILE A 176 19.40 20.53 12.17
C ILE A 176 20.80 20.85 11.67
N ALA A 177 21.10 20.50 10.42
CA ALA A 177 22.34 20.90 9.76
C ALA A 177 22.09 22.13 8.88
N GLY A 178 22.99 23.10 8.91
CA GLY A 178 22.89 24.30 8.08
C GLY A 178 22.76 23.99 6.59
N THR A 179 21.81 24.60 5.92
CA THR A 179 21.52 24.36 4.49
C THR A 179 21.10 25.63 3.79
N ARG A 180 21.27 25.70 2.48
CA ARG A 180 20.72 26.80 1.63
C ARG A 180 19.35 26.49 1.06
N TYR A 181 18.89 25.23 1.12
CA TYR A 181 17.63 24.78 0.57
C TYR A 181 16.73 24.24 1.68
N VAL A 182 15.45 24.57 1.62
CA VAL A 182 14.44 23.97 2.48
C VAL A 182 13.87 22.76 1.75
N PRO A 183 13.83 21.58 2.37
CA PRO A 183 13.12 20.44 1.80
C PRO A 183 11.61 20.74 1.73
N VAL A 184 11.06 20.85 0.53
CA VAL A 184 9.64 21.13 0.29
C VAL A 184 8.89 19.83 0.07
N PRO A 185 7.79 19.56 0.80
CA PRO A 185 7.02 18.34 0.60
C PRO A 185 6.46 18.26 -0.83
N GLN A 186 6.40 17.05 -1.37
CA GLN A 186 5.67 16.83 -2.62
C GLN A 186 4.21 17.26 -2.44
N PHE A 187 3.59 17.78 -3.51
CA PHE A 187 2.24 18.34 -3.45
C PHE A 187 2.06 19.46 -2.41
N ALA A 188 3.13 20.21 -2.11
CA ALA A 188 3.04 21.38 -1.28
C ALA A 188 2.08 22.41 -1.90
N GLU A 189 1.15 22.87 -1.11
CA GLU A 189 0.19 23.92 -1.49
C GLU A 189 0.71 25.30 -1.06
N ALA A 190 1.16 25.40 0.18
CA ALA A 190 1.63 26.65 0.74
C ALA A 190 2.66 26.48 1.86
N LEU A 191 3.54 27.45 2.00
CA LEU A 191 4.33 27.68 3.21
C LEU A 191 3.49 28.56 4.16
N THR A 192 3.07 28.00 5.31
CA THR A 192 2.15 28.66 6.25
C THR A 192 2.84 29.25 7.48
N GLY A 193 4.12 28.94 7.67
CA GLY A 193 4.88 29.48 8.80
C GLY A 193 6.37 29.20 8.73
N THR A 194 7.15 30.15 9.26
CA THR A 194 8.60 29.96 9.44
C THR A 194 9.12 30.72 10.65
N THR A 195 10.14 30.16 11.30
CA THR A 195 10.94 30.87 12.32
C THR A 195 12.15 31.58 11.74
N TYR A 196 12.44 31.41 10.45
CA TYR A 196 13.52 32.11 9.76
C TYR A 196 13.18 33.58 9.60
N SER A 197 14.11 34.46 9.92
CA SER A 197 13.92 35.92 9.90
C SER A 197 14.60 36.63 8.72
N GLY A 198 15.31 35.89 7.86
CA GLY A 198 15.95 36.41 6.66
C GLY A 198 15.09 36.25 5.43
N THR A 199 15.62 36.73 4.30
CA THR A 199 14.99 36.59 2.99
C THR A 199 15.32 35.26 2.34
N PHE A 200 14.37 34.71 1.61
CA PHE A 200 14.53 33.51 0.79
C PHE A 200 13.83 33.69 -0.56
N SER A 201 14.19 32.91 -1.52
CA SER A 201 13.55 32.86 -2.82
C SER A 201 12.75 31.58 -2.99
N LEU A 202 11.61 31.68 -3.65
CA LEU A 202 10.86 30.57 -4.20
C LEU A 202 11.09 30.53 -5.71
N THR A 203 11.52 29.40 -6.21
CA THR A 203 11.65 29.18 -7.66
C THR A 203 10.30 28.79 -8.25
N GLU A 204 10.11 29.01 -9.54
CA GLU A 204 8.95 28.54 -10.29
C GLU A 204 8.74 27.03 -10.16
N THR A 205 9.81 26.27 -9.94
CA THR A 205 9.77 24.83 -9.72
C THR A 205 9.40 24.42 -8.31
N GLY A 206 9.09 25.38 -7.42
CA GLY A 206 8.69 25.14 -6.04
C GLY A 206 9.85 24.80 -5.09
N VAL A 207 11.06 25.28 -5.37
CA VAL A 207 12.23 25.12 -4.50
C VAL A 207 12.44 26.38 -3.67
N ILE A 208 12.65 26.25 -2.36
CA ILE A 208 12.92 27.36 -1.45
C ILE A 208 14.42 27.44 -1.16
N LYS A 209 15.03 28.60 -1.43
CA LYS A 209 16.47 28.85 -1.30
C LYS A 209 16.74 30.12 -0.50
N GLY A 210 17.69 30.07 0.45
CA GLY A 210 18.16 31.25 1.16
C GLY A 210 18.92 32.19 0.23
N THR A 211 18.52 33.48 0.17
CA THR A 211 19.13 34.49 -0.71
C THR A 211 20.46 34.99 -0.18
N SER A 212 20.54 35.30 1.10
CA SER A 212 21.70 35.94 1.74
C SER A 212 22.50 35.04 2.68
N GLY A 213 22.18 33.74 2.77
CA GLY A 213 22.86 32.84 3.69
C GLY A 213 22.27 31.43 3.75
N THR A 214 22.65 30.72 4.79
CA THR A 214 22.14 29.36 5.08
C THR A 214 21.07 29.42 6.16
N PHE A 215 20.07 28.59 6.03
CA PHE A 215 19.15 28.28 7.13
C PHE A 215 19.93 27.55 8.23
N LYS A 216 19.78 28.01 9.47
CA LYS A 216 20.56 27.51 10.61
C LYS A 216 19.77 26.50 11.42
N GLN A 217 20.48 25.79 12.30
CA GLN A 217 19.88 24.91 13.29
C GLN A 217 18.73 25.61 14.03
N ASN A 218 17.64 24.88 14.25
CA ASN A 218 16.39 25.32 14.88
C ASN A 218 15.51 26.27 14.02
N ASN A 219 15.91 26.65 12.81
CA ASN A 219 14.92 27.21 11.90
C ASN A 219 13.88 26.16 11.58
N SER A 220 12.63 26.55 11.49
CA SER A 220 11.54 25.66 11.10
C SER A 220 10.67 26.27 10.02
N PHE A 221 10.07 25.40 9.23
CA PHE A 221 9.15 25.73 8.14
C PHE A 221 7.91 24.85 8.28
N THR A 222 6.74 25.45 8.13
CA THR A 222 5.46 24.74 8.20
C THR A 222 4.79 24.83 6.84
N PHE A 223 4.42 23.70 6.28
CA PHE A 223 3.79 23.58 4.96
C PHE A 223 2.41 22.97 5.07
N ASN A 224 1.49 23.46 4.24
CA ASN A 224 0.31 22.72 3.86
C ASN A 224 0.63 21.91 2.60
N TYR A 225 0.20 20.65 2.56
CA TYR A 225 0.40 19.74 1.43
C TYR A 225 -0.80 18.81 1.27
N SER A 226 -1.04 18.35 0.05
CA SER A 226 -2.04 17.33 -0.25
C SER A 226 -1.45 15.92 -0.14
N ALA A 227 -2.24 14.96 0.35
CA ALA A 227 -1.80 13.59 0.45
C ALA A 227 -1.61 12.95 -0.93
N GLU A 228 -0.47 12.30 -1.17
CA GLU A 228 -0.22 11.56 -2.42
C GLU A 228 -1.31 10.53 -2.73
N THR A 229 -1.81 9.86 -1.68
CA THR A 229 -2.88 8.86 -1.80
C THR A 229 -4.15 9.42 -2.36
N TYR A 230 -4.43 10.69 -2.06
CA TYR A 230 -5.58 11.38 -2.61
C TYR A 230 -5.46 11.51 -4.12
N PHE A 231 -4.33 12.01 -4.64
CA PHE A 231 -4.11 12.14 -6.08
C PHE A 231 -4.13 10.79 -6.80
N ARG A 232 -3.46 9.77 -6.26
CA ARG A 232 -3.42 8.43 -6.87
C ARG A 232 -4.79 7.76 -6.93
N ASN A 233 -5.66 8.00 -5.96
CA ASN A 233 -6.99 7.38 -5.87
C ASN A 233 -8.11 8.21 -6.51
N THR A 234 -7.94 9.53 -6.58
CA THR A 234 -8.99 10.49 -6.95
C THR A 234 -8.72 11.24 -8.24
N VAL A 235 -7.55 11.04 -8.87
CA VAL A 235 -7.30 11.57 -10.21
C VAL A 235 -8.42 11.09 -11.13
N ASN A 236 -9.35 12.00 -11.42
CA ASN A 236 -10.42 11.69 -12.35
C ASN A 236 -9.85 11.72 -13.76
N ARG A 237 -9.60 10.53 -14.28
CA ARG A 237 -9.01 10.30 -15.59
C ARG A 237 -9.85 10.84 -16.73
N GLY A 238 -11.13 11.11 -16.48
CA GLY A 238 -12.06 11.52 -17.52
C GLY A 238 -11.99 12.98 -17.93
N PHE A 239 -11.44 13.87 -17.09
CA PHE A 239 -11.58 15.31 -17.34
C PHE A 239 -10.69 15.84 -18.48
N VAL A 240 -9.41 15.47 -18.49
CA VAL A 240 -8.45 15.87 -19.56
C VAL A 240 -7.62 14.69 -20.06
N ALA A 241 -7.95 13.49 -19.62
CA ALA A 241 -7.14 12.30 -19.81
C ALA A 241 -7.01 11.90 -21.28
N GLU A 242 -8.08 12.09 -22.06
CA GLU A 242 -8.17 11.68 -23.47
C GLU A 242 -7.90 12.83 -24.44
N MET A 243 -7.61 14.04 -23.93
CA MET A 243 -7.38 15.21 -24.77
C MET A 243 -5.98 15.19 -25.37
N SER A 244 -5.87 15.53 -26.65
CA SER A 244 -4.61 15.92 -27.27
C SER A 244 -4.14 17.28 -26.74
N ASP A 245 -2.90 17.66 -27.03
CA ASP A 245 -2.36 18.96 -26.64
C ASP A 245 -3.20 20.12 -27.20
N ASP A 246 -3.59 20.02 -28.47
CA ASP A 246 -4.41 21.03 -29.13
C ASP A 246 -5.80 21.15 -28.47
N GLU A 247 -6.42 20.02 -28.12
CA GLU A 247 -7.72 19.99 -27.44
C GLU A 247 -7.63 20.57 -26.03
N TYR A 248 -6.53 20.30 -25.30
CA TYR A 248 -6.31 20.86 -23.97
C TYR A 248 -6.15 22.39 -24.02
N ILE A 249 -5.31 22.88 -24.92
CA ILE A 249 -5.12 24.33 -25.14
C ILE A 249 -6.44 24.98 -25.59
N GLN A 250 -7.23 24.30 -26.43
CA GLN A 250 -8.54 24.81 -26.84
C GLN A 250 -9.52 24.86 -25.66
N LEU A 251 -9.53 23.84 -24.78
CA LEU A 251 -10.33 23.84 -23.55
C LEU A 251 -10.00 25.07 -22.68
N LEU A 252 -8.71 25.29 -22.43
CA LEU A 252 -8.25 26.43 -21.62
C LEU A 252 -8.62 27.78 -22.28
N SER A 253 -8.46 27.89 -23.58
CA SER A 253 -8.83 29.08 -24.35
C SER A 253 -10.32 29.36 -24.28
N ASP A 254 -11.16 28.35 -24.47
CA ASP A 254 -12.60 28.46 -24.38
C ASP A 254 -13.08 28.80 -22.95
N ALA A 255 -12.48 28.16 -21.95
CA ALA A 255 -12.75 28.48 -20.54
C ALA A 255 -12.41 29.94 -20.22
N LYS A 256 -11.24 30.41 -20.67
CA LYS A 256 -10.80 31.80 -20.54
C LYS A 256 -11.79 32.76 -21.19
N ASN A 257 -12.22 32.46 -22.42
CA ASN A 257 -13.19 33.28 -23.17
C ASN A 257 -14.55 33.28 -22.49
N THR A 258 -15.01 32.17 -21.95
CA THR A 258 -16.25 32.07 -21.19
C THR A 258 -16.22 33.00 -19.97
N VAL A 259 -15.13 32.94 -19.20
CA VAL A 259 -14.97 33.78 -18.00
C VAL A 259 -14.93 35.27 -18.36
N ILE A 260 -14.19 35.67 -19.43
CA ILE A 260 -14.06 37.10 -19.79
C ILE A 260 -15.33 37.68 -20.41
N ASN A 261 -16.11 36.89 -21.17
CA ASN A 261 -17.35 37.35 -21.78
C ASN A 261 -18.39 37.74 -20.73
N ILE A 262 -18.34 37.14 -19.56
CA ILE A 262 -19.23 37.48 -18.45
C ILE A 262 -18.85 38.78 -17.79
N LEU A 263 -17.59 39.16 -17.76
CA LEU A 263 -17.14 40.48 -17.29
C LEU A 263 -17.75 41.64 -18.10
N SER A 264 -18.08 41.40 -19.36
CA SER A 264 -18.70 42.39 -20.24
C SER A 264 -20.20 42.54 -20.03
N SER A 265 -20.87 41.65 -19.30
CA SER A 265 -22.29 41.68 -18.98
C SER A 265 -22.45 41.95 -17.48
N SER A 266 -22.85 43.16 -17.09
CA SER A 266 -23.14 43.70 -15.74
C SER A 266 -23.26 42.69 -14.58
N TYR A 267 -22.19 42.49 -13.80
CA TYR A 267 -22.19 41.66 -12.59
C TYR A 267 -22.02 42.51 -11.30
N SER A 268 -22.41 41.91 -10.16
CA SER A 268 -22.24 42.53 -8.86
C SER A 268 -20.75 42.54 -8.43
N SER A 269 -20.32 43.46 -7.60
CA SER A 269 -18.91 43.62 -7.21
C SER A 269 -18.31 42.43 -6.45
N SER A 270 -19.11 41.53 -5.88
CA SER A 270 -18.65 40.33 -5.20
C SER A 270 -18.25 39.20 -6.17
N ASP A 271 -18.93 39.11 -7.31
CA ASP A 271 -18.69 38.08 -8.28
C ASP A 271 -17.49 38.38 -9.18
N THR A 272 -17.16 39.66 -9.31
CA THR A 272 -16.05 40.16 -10.14
C THR A 272 -14.69 39.62 -9.68
N ALA A 273 -14.48 39.47 -8.37
CA ALA A 273 -13.22 38.97 -7.83
C ALA A 273 -12.93 37.52 -8.26
N TYR A 274 -13.92 36.64 -8.16
CA TYR A 274 -13.80 35.23 -8.60
C TYR A 274 -13.58 35.10 -10.09
N ILE A 275 -14.20 35.94 -10.89
CA ILE A 275 -14.06 35.99 -12.34
C ILE A 275 -12.62 36.36 -12.72
N PHE A 276 -12.04 37.38 -12.09
CA PHE A 276 -10.66 37.77 -12.34
C PHE A 276 -9.67 36.69 -11.88
N GLU A 277 -9.92 36.05 -10.75
CA GLU A 277 -9.09 34.97 -10.23
C GLU A 277 -9.11 33.78 -11.18
N ALA A 278 -10.28 33.31 -11.61
CA ALA A 278 -10.38 32.20 -12.58
C ALA A 278 -9.73 32.55 -13.92
N TYR A 279 -9.93 33.77 -14.42
CA TYR A 279 -9.28 34.25 -15.65
C TYR A 279 -7.75 34.23 -15.54
N ASP A 280 -7.22 34.68 -14.41
CA ASP A 280 -5.78 34.75 -14.16
C ASP A 280 -5.18 33.34 -14.08
N ILE A 281 -5.79 32.43 -13.32
CA ILE A 281 -5.37 31.03 -13.19
C ILE A 281 -5.32 30.35 -14.56
N ILE A 282 -6.39 30.45 -15.36
CA ILE A 282 -6.45 29.82 -16.69
C ILE A 282 -5.41 30.47 -17.64
N SER A 283 -5.24 31.80 -17.56
CA SER A 283 -4.26 32.50 -18.41
C SER A 283 -2.82 32.09 -18.08
N GLN A 284 -2.49 31.98 -16.80
CA GLN A 284 -1.18 31.52 -16.34
C GLN A 284 -0.92 30.07 -16.77
N GLU A 285 -1.94 29.20 -16.70
CA GLU A 285 -1.81 27.81 -17.13
C GLU A 285 -1.50 27.69 -18.62
N ILE A 286 -2.17 28.48 -19.47
CA ILE A 286 -1.87 28.50 -20.93
C ILE A 286 -0.40 28.86 -21.18
N LEU A 287 0.09 29.91 -20.52
CA LEU A 287 1.48 30.35 -20.68
C LEU A 287 2.48 29.31 -20.17
N LYS A 288 2.23 28.76 -19.00
CA LYS A 288 3.06 27.70 -18.39
C LYS A 288 3.10 26.45 -19.25
N TYR A 289 1.94 25.97 -19.70
CA TYR A 289 1.89 24.75 -20.51
C TYR A 289 2.64 24.90 -21.83
N GLN A 290 2.55 26.06 -22.49
CA GLN A 290 3.32 26.34 -23.69
C GLN A 290 4.84 26.32 -23.44
N SER A 291 5.31 26.90 -22.33
CA SER A 291 6.74 26.83 -21.96
C SER A 291 7.17 25.40 -21.61
N TYR A 292 6.33 24.61 -20.94
CA TYR A 292 6.66 23.24 -20.55
C TYR A 292 6.84 22.31 -21.75
N THR A 293 6.11 22.52 -22.86
CA THR A 293 6.30 21.73 -24.08
C THR A 293 7.63 22.02 -24.78
N GLU A 294 8.23 23.18 -24.58
CA GLU A 294 9.56 23.52 -25.10
C GLU A 294 10.67 22.98 -24.20
N ASP A 295 10.59 23.24 -22.90
CA ASP A 295 11.69 23.01 -21.96
C ASP A 295 11.72 21.56 -21.42
N TYR A 296 10.55 20.94 -21.23
CA TYR A 296 10.44 19.68 -20.50
C TYR A 296 10.13 18.46 -21.37
N LEU A 297 10.17 18.56 -22.70
CA LEU A 297 10.02 17.44 -23.64
C LEU A 297 11.34 17.00 -24.30
N ASN A 298 12.47 17.62 -23.96
CA ASN A 298 13.76 17.28 -24.56
C ASN A 298 14.29 15.93 -24.03
N TYR A 299 14.35 14.92 -24.92
CA TYR A 299 14.97 13.61 -24.71
C TYR A 299 16.13 13.36 -25.68
N SER A 300 16.71 14.43 -26.26
CA SER A 300 17.81 14.44 -27.26
C SER A 300 17.50 13.64 -28.54
N ASN A 301 16.23 13.49 -28.88
CA ASN A 301 15.75 12.73 -30.04
C ASN A 301 16.32 11.30 -30.13
N ASN A 302 16.57 10.66 -28.95
CA ASN A 302 17.10 9.31 -28.89
C ASN A 302 16.06 8.31 -29.41
N ALA A 303 16.37 7.67 -30.56
CA ALA A 303 15.44 6.78 -31.24
C ALA A 303 15.08 5.52 -30.45
N LYS A 304 16.03 4.95 -29.66
CA LYS A 304 15.77 3.78 -28.84
C LYS A 304 14.82 4.11 -27.68
N ILE A 305 15.06 5.23 -27.00
CA ILE A 305 14.21 5.72 -25.91
C ILE A 305 12.80 6.03 -26.44
N TYR A 306 12.72 6.67 -27.61
CA TYR A 306 11.45 6.95 -28.28
C TYR A 306 10.68 5.66 -28.57
N THR A 307 11.31 4.69 -29.21
CA THR A 307 10.66 3.41 -29.56
C THR A 307 10.16 2.70 -28.29
N LEU A 308 10.98 2.61 -27.27
CA LEU A 308 10.59 1.98 -25.99
C LEU A 308 9.44 2.73 -25.31
N ALA A 309 9.46 4.05 -25.31
CA ALA A 309 8.38 4.85 -24.74
C ALA A 309 7.05 4.58 -25.45
N GLN A 310 7.06 4.54 -26.81
CA GLN A 310 5.86 4.22 -27.58
C GLN A 310 5.36 2.79 -27.34
N GLU A 311 6.26 1.81 -27.18
CA GLU A 311 5.90 0.42 -26.84
C GLU A 311 5.24 0.33 -25.46
N ILE A 312 5.81 1.00 -24.44
CA ILE A 312 5.27 0.97 -23.07
C ILE A 312 3.89 1.64 -23.00
N THR A 313 3.70 2.71 -23.77
CA THR A 313 2.50 3.54 -23.71
C THR A 313 1.46 3.22 -24.78
N ALA A 314 1.68 2.15 -25.57
CA ALA A 314 0.80 1.76 -26.66
C ALA A 314 -0.64 1.53 -26.19
N GLY A 315 -1.60 2.22 -26.85
CA GLY A 315 -3.03 2.10 -26.54
C GLY A 315 -3.45 2.81 -25.24
N LEU A 316 -2.60 3.66 -24.66
CA LEU A 316 -2.93 4.51 -23.53
C LEU A 316 -3.08 5.96 -24.01
N ASP A 317 -4.19 6.58 -23.65
CA ASP A 317 -4.52 7.96 -24.07
C ASP A 317 -4.16 8.96 -22.97
N SER A 318 -4.38 8.60 -21.71
CA SER A 318 -4.17 9.45 -20.54
C SER A 318 -2.69 9.60 -20.20
N ASP A 319 -2.22 10.84 -19.95
CA ASP A 319 -0.87 11.12 -19.47
C ASP A 319 -0.58 10.38 -18.15
N TYR A 320 -1.55 10.33 -17.27
CA TYR A 320 -1.41 9.59 -16.01
C TYR A 320 -1.23 8.09 -16.23
N ASP A 321 -2.02 7.46 -17.12
CA ASP A 321 -1.90 6.03 -17.39
C ASP A 321 -0.58 5.71 -18.10
N LYS A 322 -0.12 6.58 -19.03
CA LYS A 322 1.21 6.49 -19.64
C LYS A 322 2.31 6.57 -18.58
N ALA A 323 2.24 7.56 -17.68
CA ALA A 323 3.18 7.73 -16.58
C ALA A 323 3.22 6.50 -15.65
N ARG A 324 2.06 5.94 -15.30
CA ARG A 324 1.94 4.71 -14.49
C ARG A 324 2.48 3.47 -15.21
N ALA A 325 2.29 3.38 -16.52
CA ALA A 325 2.85 2.29 -17.32
C ALA A 325 4.39 2.35 -17.33
N ILE A 326 4.97 3.55 -17.54
CA ILE A 326 6.42 3.77 -17.50
C ILE A 326 6.97 3.48 -16.09
N GLU A 327 6.33 3.98 -15.03
CA GLU A 327 6.73 3.68 -13.64
C GLU A 327 6.73 2.16 -13.37
N SER A 328 5.70 1.45 -13.83
CA SER A 328 5.57 0.01 -13.65
C SER A 328 6.52 -0.81 -14.51
N TYR A 329 7.07 -0.24 -15.58
CA TYR A 329 7.96 -0.92 -16.50
C TYR A 329 9.21 -1.44 -15.80
N PHE A 330 9.81 -0.64 -14.93
CA PHE A 330 11.02 -1.02 -14.20
C PHE A 330 10.79 -2.21 -13.27
N LEU A 331 9.65 -2.26 -12.58
CA LEU A 331 9.29 -3.38 -11.70
C LEU A 331 9.13 -4.73 -12.44
N LYS A 332 8.73 -4.67 -13.72
CA LYS A 332 8.36 -5.86 -14.50
C LYS A 332 9.48 -6.38 -15.40
N ASN A 333 10.52 -5.60 -15.64
CA ASN A 333 11.50 -5.89 -16.71
C ASN A 333 12.93 -6.16 -16.19
N GLY A 334 13.06 -6.60 -14.93
CA GLY A 334 14.30 -7.14 -14.40
C GLY A 334 15.35 -6.08 -14.04
N PHE A 335 14.93 -4.85 -13.78
CA PHE A 335 15.80 -3.82 -13.23
C PHE A 335 16.13 -4.10 -11.77
N VAL A 336 17.38 -3.82 -11.37
CA VAL A 336 17.90 -4.10 -10.03
C VAL A 336 18.48 -2.83 -9.42
N TYR A 337 18.03 -2.50 -8.20
CA TYR A 337 18.67 -1.44 -7.42
C TYR A 337 19.99 -1.95 -6.85
N ASP A 338 21.06 -1.26 -7.15
CA ASP A 338 22.39 -1.74 -6.82
C ASP A 338 23.35 -0.59 -6.48
N LEU A 339 23.63 -0.45 -5.18
CA LEU A 339 24.56 0.54 -4.65
C LEU A 339 26.02 0.20 -4.99
N GLU A 340 26.33 -1.06 -5.25
CA GLU A 340 27.68 -1.55 -5.50
C GLU A 340 28.02 -1.60 -7.00
N TYR A 341 27.04 -1.38 -7.88
CA TYR A 341 27.27 -1.35 -9.32
C TYR A 341 28.23 -0.24 -9.70
N ILE A 342 29.37 -0.62 -10.27
CA ILE A 342 30.37 0.31 -10.78
C ILE A 342 30.00 0.67 -12.21
N LYS A 343 29.55 1.89 -12.39
CA LYS A 343 29.20 2.47 -13.66
C LYS A 343 30.46 2.86 -14.44
N HIS A 344 30.55 2.53 -15.73
CA HIS A 344 31.61 3.04 -16.59
C HIS A 344 31.39 4.52 -16.88
N ILE A 345 32.46 5.24 -17.22
CA ILE A 345 32.39 6.70 -17.44
C ILE A 345 31.49 7.07 -18.62
N GLU A 346 31.37 6.19 -19.59
CA GLU A 346 30.56 6.40 -20.80
C GLU A 346 29.11 5.93 -20.65
N ASP A 347 28.78 5.19 -19.57
CA ASP A 347 27.43 4.69 -19.33
C ASP A 347 26.48 5.85 -19.00
N ASN A 348 25.30 5.84 -19.62
CA ASN A 348 24.27 6.85 -19.44
C ASN A 348 22.88 6.22 -19.33
N ALA A 349 21.82 6.99 -19.47
CA ALA A 349 20.45 6.49 -19.37
C ALA A 349 20.10 5.41 -20.42
N GLU A 350 20.73 5.43 -21.60
CA GLU A 350 20.54 4.40 -22.63
C GLU A 350 21.14 3.07 -22.17
N ASP A 351 22.37 3.08 -21.62
CA ASP A 351 23.01 1.88 -21.08
C ASP A 351 22.21 1.29 -19.91
N PHE A 352 21.69 2.14 -19.04
CA PHE A 352 20.80 1.69 -17.96
C PHE A 352 19.54 1.01 -18.49
N LEU A 353 18.88 1.58 -19.50
CA LEU A 353 17.62 1.04 -20.03
C LEU A 353 17.80 -0.26 -20.80
N PHE A 354 18.86 -0.39 -21.58
CA PHE A 354 18.99 -1.46 -22.57
C PHE A 354 20.07 -2.49 -22.26
N GLU A 355 21.10 -2.13 -21.47
CA GLU A 355 22.26 -2.98 -21.22
C GLU A 355 22.32 -3.46 -19.77
N SER A 356 22.68 -2.58 -18.83
CA SER A 356 22.98 -2.96 -17.45
C SER A 356 21.76 -3.29 -16.60
N LYS A 357 20.69 -2.54 -16.73
CA LYS A 357 19.48 -2.58 -15.88
C LYS A 357 19.78 -2.53 -14.37
N ARG A 358 20.96 -2.02 -14.00
CA ARG A 358 21.45 -1.91 -12.64
C ARG A 358 21.82 -0.48 -12.33
N GLY A 359 21.28 0.07 -11.23
CA GLY A 359 21.54 1.45 -10.85
C GLY A 359 20.88 1.81 -9.53
N VAL A 360 20.94 3.09 -9.19
CA VAL A 360 20.31 3.68 -8.01
C VAL A 360 19.16 4.60 -8.43
N CYS A 361 18.49 5.26 -7.49
CA CYS A 361 17.35 6.15 -7.76
C CYS A 361 17.62 7.19 -8.89
N TYR A 362 18.88 7.61 -9.05
CA TYR A 362 19.29 8.51 -10.14
C TYR A 362 19.00 7.95 -11.52
N GLU A 363 19.48 6.73 -11.81
CA GLU A 363 19.28 6.08 -13.12
C GLU A 363 17.80 5.80 -13.39
N TYR A 364 17.06 5.33 -12.39
CA TYR A 364 15.62 5.09 -12.50
C TYR A 364 14.84 6.37 -12.79
N ALA A 365 15.08 7.43 -12.03
CA ALA A 365 14.41 8.71 -12.20
C ALA A 365 14.77 9.33 -13.56
N THR A 366 16.05 9.31 -13.94
CA THR A 366 16.53 9.79 -15.24
C THR A 366 15.85 9.06 -16.40
N ALA A 367 15.84 7.72 -16.36
CA ALA A 367 15.21 6.91 -17.39
C ALA A 367 13.71 7.17 -17.49
N MET A 368 13.00 7.30 -16.35
CA MET A 368 11.58 7.62 -16.37
C MET A 368 11.30 9.02 -16.93
N VAL A 369 12.12 10.03 -16.61
CA VAL A 369 11.98 11.38 -17.19
C VAL A 369 12.12 11.33 -18.71
N LEU A 370 13.17 10.68 -19.22
CA LEU A 370 13.43 10.61 -20.65
C LEU A 370 12.35 9.81 -21.41
N LEU A 371 11.88 8.68 -20.86
CA LEU A 371 10.78 7.91 -21.41
C LEU A 371 9.47 8.70 -21.43
N SER A 372 9.19 9.45 -20.37
CA SER A 372 7.99 10.28 -20.28
C SER A 372 8.02 11.42 -21.29
N ARG A 373 9.16 12.08 -21.45
CA ARG A 373 9.38 13.11 -22.49
C ARG A 373 9.19 12.56 -23.91
N ALA A 374 9.71 11.37 -24.16
CA ALA A 374 9.55 10.69 -25.45
C ALA A 374 8.09 10.22 -25.68
N ALA A 375 7.31 10.03 -24.62
CA ALA A 375 5.88 9.74 -24.68
C ALA A 375 4.99 11.01 -24.77
N GLY A 376 5.61 12.22 -24.83
CA GLY A 376 4.90 13.50 -24.92
C GLY A 376 4.48 14.09 -23.57
N ILE A 377 4.95 13.58 -22.45
CA ILE A 377 4.64 14.08 -21.11
C ILE A 377 5.78 14.97 -20.63
N PRO A 378 5.54 16.28 -20.36
CA PRO A 378 6.57 17.15 -19.79
C PRO A 378 7.06 16.57 -18.46
N ALA A 379 8.38 16.43 -18.33
CA ALA A 379 8.97 15.76 -17.17
C ALA A 379 10.29 16.42 -16.75
N ARG A 380 10.61 16.37 -15.45
CA ARG A 380 11.83 16.91 -14.87
C ARG A 380 12.41 15.99 -13.82
N TYR A 381 13.71 16.02 -13.66
CA TYR A 381 14.43 15.29 -12.62
C TYR A 381 14.47 16.12 -11.33
N CYS A 382 14.18 15.49 -10.21
CA CYS A 382 14.20 16.13 -8.89
C CYS A 382 15.13 15.40 -7.93
N GLU A 383 15.79 16.16 -7.06
CA GLU A 383 16.54 15.64 -5.92
C GLU A 383 15.96 16.16 -4.61
N GLY A 384 16.12 15.34 -3.58
CA GLY A 384 15.72 15.67 -2.23
C GLY A 384 15.86 14.48 -1.29
N TYR A 385 14.81 14.19 -0.52
CA TYR A 385 14.83 13.14 0.48
C TYR A 385 13.52 12.33 0.46
N SER A 386 13.61 11.03 0.79
CA SER A 386 12.45 10.18 1.02
C SER A 386 12.20 10.04 2.52
N LEU A 387 10.94 10.23 2.95
CA LEU A 387 10.47 9.94 4.30
C LEU A 387 9.87 8.54 4.31
N SER A 388 10.70 7.53 4.35
CA SER A 388 10.26 6.14 4.24
C SER A 388 10.02 5.48 5.58
N GLU A 389 10.91 5.71 6.55
CA GLU A 389 10.85 5.07 7.87
C GLU A 389 10.56 6.09 8.98
N PRO A 390 9.42 5.95 9.69
CA PRO A 390 9.13 6.77 10.85
C PRO A 390 10.14 6.53 11.96
N MET A 391 10.71 7.63 12.49
CA MET A 391 11.55 7.63 13.68
C MET A 391 11.16 8.80 14.57
N GLU A 392 10.56 8.50 15.72
CA GLU A 392 10.09 9.52 16.65
C GLU A 392 11.26 10.30 17.30
N ASN A 393 11.11 11.61 17.38
CA ASN A 393 11.99 12.49 18.12
C ASN A 393 11.22 13.34 19.12
N SER A 394 11.36 13.04 20.40
CA SER A 394 10.64 13.71 21.48
C SER A 394 11.02 15.19 21.68
N LYS A 395 12.25 15.60 21.32
CA LYS A 395 12.71 16.97 21.48
C LYS A 395 11.98 17.95 20.60
N TYR A 396 11.65 17.54 19.36
CA TYR A 396 10.99 18.37 18.37
C TYR A 396 9.53 17.94 18.13
N ASN A 397 9.08 16.89 18.81
CA ASN A 397 7.77 16.27 18.59
C ASN A 397 7.54 15.92 17.11
N THR A 398 8.51 15.22 16.53
CA THR A 398 8.51 14.82 15.12
C THR A 398 8.56 13.31 14.99
N ASN A 399 8.06 12.80 13.87
CA ASN A 399 7.99 11.36 13.60
C ASN A 399 8.89 10.91 12.45
N TYR A 400 9.75 11.80 11.91
CA TYR A 400 10.76 11.46 10.91
C TYR A 400 12.10 12.13 11.22
N VAL A 401 13.17 11.38 11.02
CA VAL A 401 14.56 11.85 11.05
C VAL A 401 15.16 11.69 9.66
N ILE A 402 15.49 12.79 9.02
CA ILE A 402 16.07 12.81 7.69
C ILE A 402 17.58 12.88 7.81
N THR A 403 18.26 11.91 7.23
CA THR A 403 19.71 11.79 7.19
C THR A 403 20.21 11.79 5.74
N PRO A 404 21.52 11.87 5.48
CA PRO A 404 22.04 11.71 4.13
C PRO A 404 21.63 10.39 3.45
N LYS A 405 21.33 9.33 4.20
CA LYS A 405 20.80 8.08 3.65
C LYS A 405 19.38 8.21 3.09
N SER A 406 18.64 9.20 3.55
CA SER A 406 17.29 9.50 3.01
C SER A 406 17.36 10.25 1.67
N ALA A 407 18.56 10.61 1.17
CA ALA A 407 18.72 11.29 -0.11
C ALA A 407 18.11 10.45 -1.23
N HIS A 408 17.33 11.11 -2.10
CA HIS A 408 16.56 10.44 -3.12
C HIS A 408 16.41 11.28 -4.38
N GLY A 409 16.56 10.63 -5.55
CA GLY A 409 16.26 11.20 -6.85
C GLY A 409 14.93 10.63 -7.36
N PHE A 410 14.05 11.49 -7.86
CA PHE A 410 12.73 11.08 -8.34
C PHE A 410 12.27 11.96 -9.51
N PRO A 411 11.44 11.45 -10.42
CA PRO A 411 10.85 12.23 -11.50
C PRO A 411 9.62 13.00 -11.03
N GLU A 412 9.44 14.21 -11.53
CA GLU A 412 8.15 14.90 -11.55
C GLU A 412 7.68 15.01 -13.00
N LEU A 413 6.43 14.60 -13.25
CA LEU A 413 5.76 14.66 -14.53
C LEU A 413 4.59 15.64 -14.45
N TYR A 414 4.44 16.47 -15.48
CA TYR A 414 3.30 17.35 -15.57
C TYR A 414 2.10 16.60 -16.15
N ILE A 415 1.10 16.40 -15.32
CA ILE A 415 -0.15 15.75 -15.70
C ILE A 415 -1.18 16.83 -16.02
N ARG A 416 -1.66 16.85 -17.25
CA ARG A 416 -2.61 17.86 -17.74
C ARG A 416 -3.80 18.00 -16.80
N GLY A 417 -4.11 19.23 -16.43
CA GLY A 417 -5.19 19.56 -15.50
C GLY A 417 -4.91 19.30 -14.02
N PHE A 418 -3.75 18.69 -13.68
CA PHE A 418 -3.36 18.39 -12.29
C PHE A 418 -2.03 19.03 -11.87
N GLY A 419 -1.16 19.37 -12.81
CA GLY A 419 0.14 19.94 -12.53
C GLY A 419 1.25 18.89 -12.30
N TRP A 420 2.33 19.31 -11.64
CA TRP A 420 3.50 18.48 -11.41
C TRP A 420 3.25 17.38 -10.37
N MET A 421 3.37 16.12 -10.78
CA MET A 421 3.21 14.95 -9.93
C MET A 421 4.50 14.16 -9.84
N SER A 422 4.89 13.76 -8.63
CA SER A 422 6.06 12.89 -8.43
C SER A 422 5.69 11.42 -8.60
N PHE A 423 6.62 10.64 -9.19
CA PHE A 423 6.49 9.20 -9.40
C PHE A 423 7.68 8.46 -8.79
N GLU A 424 7.57 7.13 -8.63
CA GLU A 424 8.60 6.30 -8.01
C GLU A 424 8.91 5.07 -8.86
N PRO A 425 9.83 5.17 -9.81
CA PRO A 425 10.23 4.06 -10.65
C PRO A 425 11.22 3.09 -9.99
N THR A 426 11.78 3.44 -8.83
CA THR A 426 12.88 2.70 -8.19
C THR A 426 12.40 1.38 -7.59
N VAL A 427 12.90 0.25 -8.09
CA VAL A 427 12.40 -1.10 -7.74
C VAL A 427 12.71 -1.56 -6.32
N SER A 428 13.68 -0.98 -5.65
CA SER A 428 14.04 -1.31 -4.27
C SER A 428 14.02 -0.12 -3.32
N ALA A 429 13.73 1.07 -3.84
CA ALA A 429 13.24 2.12 -2.97
C ALA A 429 11.91 1.58 -2.47
N GLU A 430 11.90 1.13 -1.23
CA GLU A 430 10.79 0.67 -0.43
C GLU A 430 9.47 0.67 -1.18
N ALA A 431 8.80 -0.48 -1.24
CA ALA A 431 7.61 -0.70 -2.06
C ALA A 431 6.77 0.57 -2.20
N PRO A 432 6.34 0.95 -3.40
CA PRO A 432 5.70 2.23 -3.66
C PRO A 432 4.76 2.50 -2.51
N LEU A 433 4.79 3.72 -1.93
CA LEU A 433 3.99 4.14 -0.78
C LEU A 433 2.57 3.53 -0.88
N GLN A 434 2.50 2.23 -0.63
CA GLN A 434 1.25 1.50 -0.55
C GLN A 434 0.68 1.98 0.76
N THR A 435 -0.21 2.94 0.62
CA THR A 435 -1.07 3.34 1.71
C THR A 435 -1.50 2.10 2.44
N GLY A 436 -1.37 2.10 3.75
CA GLY A 436 -1.67 0.95 4.62
C GLY A 436 -3.05 0.31 4.46
N ARG A 437 -3.87 0.81 3.55
CA ARG A 437 -5.12 0.20 3.08
C ARG A 437 -4.91 -1.14 2.38
N SER A 438 -3.87 -1.30 1.55
CA SER A 438 -3.67 -2.57 0.83
C SER A 438 -3.21 -3.68 1.79
N ALA A 439 -2.28 -3.38 2.71
CA ALA A 439 -1.86 -4.33 3.75
C ALA A 439 -3.02 -4.64 4.73
N THR A 440 -3.78 -3.63 5.14
CA THR A 440 -4.95 -3.81 6.00
C THR A 440 -6.05 -4.61 5.31
N ILE A 441 -6.31 -4.36 4.02
CA ILE A 441 -7.27 -5.14 3.23
C ILE A 441 -6.77 -6.57 3.03
N MET A 442 -5.49 -6.80 2.73
CA MET A 442 -4.91 -8.15 2.66
C MET A 442 -4.99 -8.88 4.00
N LEU A 443 -4.70 -8.21 5.13
CA LEU A 443 -4.86 -8.78 6.46
C LEU A 443 -6.32 -9.08 6.78
N MET A 444 -7.26 -8.22 6.39
CA MET A 444 -8.70 -8.48 6.53
C MET A 444 -9.15 -9.68 5.68
N ILE A 445 -8.71 -9.77 4.43
CA ILE A 445 -9.01 -10.91 3.55
C ILE A 445 -8.39 -12.20 4.11
N ALA A 446 -7.14 -12.17 4.56
CA ALA A 446 -6.51 -13.31 5.21
C ALA A 446 -7.24 -13.73 6.50
N GLY A 447 -7.67 -12.77 7.32
CA GLY A 447 -8.50 -13.01 8.50
C GLY A 447 -9.84 -13.65 8.17
N LEU A 448 -10.51 -13.19 7.11
CA LEU A 448 -11.77 -13.78 6.62
C LEU A 448 -11.58 -15.20 6.10
N ILE A 449 -10.49 -15.49 5.39
CA ILE A 449 -10.16 -16.83 4.91
C ILE A 449 -9.91 -17.78 6.09
N ILE A 450 -9.14 -17.34 7.10
CA ILE A 450 -8.88 -18.13 8.32
C ILE A 450 -10.19 -18.39 9.08
N LEU A 451 -11.04 -17.38 9.21
CA LEU A 451 -12.35 -17.52 9.87
C LEU A 451 -13.25 -18.50 9.09
N ALA A 452 -13.30 -18.40 7.77
CA ALA A 452 -14.06 -19.32 6.92
C ALA A 452 -13.54 -20.75 7.04
N ALA A 453 -12.22 -20.96 7.02
CA ALA A 453 -11.60 -22.26 7.24
C ALA A 453 -11.93 -22.84 8.64
N ALA A 454 -11.88 -22.02 9.68
CA ALA A 454 -12.27 -22.43 11.04
C ALA A 454 -13.75 -22.85 11.10
N VAL A 455 -14.64 -22.09 10.47
CA VAL A 455 -16.07 -22.43 10.38
C VAL A 455 -16.27 -23.75 9.63
N LEU A 456 -15.57 -23.97 8.50
CA LEU A 456 -15.63 -25.23 7.76
C LEU A 456 -15.10 -26.41 8.58
N ILE A 457 -14.03 -26.24 9.31
CA ILE A 457 -13.49 -27.27 10.22
C ILE A 457 -14.51 -27.58 11.33
N ILE A 458 -15.10 -26.58 11.94
CA ILE A 458 -16.13 -26.76 12.97
C ILE A 458 -17.35 -27.48 12.39
N MET A 459 -17.82 -27.06 11.22
CA MET A 459 -18.89 -27.75 10.51
C MET A 459 -18.53 -29.21 10.22
N PHE A 460 -17.33 -29.46 9.72
CA PHE A 460 -16.85 -30.82 9.46
C PHE A 460 -16.86 -31.66 10.75
N ILE A 461 -16.34 -31.15 11.86
CA ILE A 461 -16.32 -31.85 13.16
C ILE A 461 -17.75 -32.15 13.64
N LEU A 462 -18.68 -31.21 13.47
CA LEU A 462 -20.07 -31.37 13.90
C LEU A 462 -20.85 -32.36 13.01
N PHE A 463 -20.65 -32.32 11.72
CA PHE A 463 -21.39 -33.14 10.76
C PHE A 463 -20.72 -34.50 10.47
N TYR A 464 -19.42 -34.64 10.72
CA TYR A 464 -18.65 -35.86 10.46
C TYR A 464 -19.28 -37.12 11.09
N PRO A 465 -19.70 -37.14 12.37
CA PRO A 465 -20.35 -38.33 12.96
C PRO A 465 -21.65 -38.70 12.25
N THR A 466 -22.43 -37.71 11.87
CA THR A 466 -23.71 -37.93 11.18
C THR A 466 -23.50 -38.42 9.75
N LEU A 467 -22.51 -37.86 9.05
CA LEU A 467 -22.13 -38.29 7.69
C LEU A 467 -21.61 -39.73 7.68
N THR A 468 -20.72 -40.05 8.61
CA THR A 468 -20.18 -41.40 8.71
C THR A 468 -21.24 -42.45 9.09
N HIS A 469 -22.23 -42.03 9.90
CA HIS A 469 -23.37 -42.91 10.18
C HIS A 469 -24.24 -43.17 8.95
N LYS A 470 -24.61 -42.13 8.20
CA LYS A 470 -25.39 -42.28 6.96
C LYS A 470 -24.64 -43.14 5.91
N LEU A 471 -23.32 -42.90 5.74
CA LEU A 471 -22.50 -43.68 4.83
C LEU A 471 -22.40 -45.14 5.27
N PHE A 472 -22.36 -45.41 6.57
CA PHE A 472 -22.38 -46.79 7.09
C PHE A 472 -23.70 -47.46 6.74
N VAL A 473 -24.85 -46.85 6.99
CA VAL A 473 -26.18 -47.40 6.67
C VAL A 473 -26.31 -47.69 5.16
N LEU A 474 -25.85 -46.78 4.30
CA LEU A 474 -25.86 -46.96 2.85
C LEU A 474 -24.98 -48.12 2.38
N ARG A 475 -23.81 -48.33 3.00
CA ARG A 475 -22.91 -49.45 2.66
C ARG A 475 -23.37 -50.77 3.24
N TYR A 476 -24.16 -50.72 4.29
CA TYR A 476 -24.69 -51.89 4.99
C TYR A 476 -25.57 -52.74 4.07
N SER A 477 -26.40 -52.14 3.22
CA SER A 477 -27.29 -52.80 2.28
C SER A 477 -26.54 -53.74 1.29
N ARG A 478 -25.25 -53.50 1.06
CA ARG A 478 -24.42 -54.23 0.11
C ARG A 478 -23.69 -55.45 0.72
N LYS A 479 -23.83 -55.66 2.04
CA LYS A 479 -23.15 -56.74 2.75
C LYS A 479 -24.07 -57.96 2.83
N THR A 480 -23.45 -59.15 2.93
CA THR A 480 -24.19 -60.37 3.28
C THR A 480 -24.78 -60.25 4.69
N PRO A 481 -25.81 -61.03 5.08
CA PRO A 481 -26.41 -60.92 6.41
C PRO A 481 -25.39 -61.07 7.54
N SER A 482 -24.56 -62.08 7.53
CA SER A 482 -23.52 -62.29 8.55
C SER A 482 -22.46 -61.20 8.60
N GLU A 483 -21.94 -60.75 7.41
CA GLU A 483 -21.01 -59.61 7.33
C GLU A 483 -21.63 -58.30 7.83
N GLY A 484 -22.94 -58.13 7.60
CA GLY A 484 -23.68 -56.98 8.04
C GLY A 484 -23.74 -56.89 9.59
N VAL A 485 -24.13 -57.97 10.23
CA VAL A 485 -24.20 -58.06 11.69
C VAL A 485 -22.84 -57.86 12.36
N ILE A 486 -21.79 -58.50 11.81
CA ILE A 486 -20.42 -58.26 12.29
C ILE A 486 -19.98 -56.80 12.12
N ALA A 487 -20.33 -56.16 10.99
CA ALA A 487 -20.04 -54.75 10.78
C ALA A 487 -20.79 -53.80 11.73
N ILE A 488 -22.02 -54.13 12.10
CA ILE A 488 -22.79 -53.40 13.13
C ILE A 488 -22.07 -53.48 14.47
N MET A 489 -21.65 -54.67 14.90
CA MET A 489 -20.95 -54.87 16.16
C MET A 489 -19.64 -54.06 16.21
N GLN A 490 -18.83 -54.14 15.17
CA GLN A 490 -17.61 -53.33 15.09
C GLN A 490 -17.90 -51.83 15.12
N ARG A 491 -19.02 -51.39 14.54
CA ARG A 491 -19.44 -50.00 14.55
C ARG A 491 -19.94 -49.56 15.93
N ILE A 492 -20.68 -50.38 16.65
CA ILE A 492 -21.08 -50.15 18.02
C ILE A 492 -19.84 -49.99 18.91
N CYS A 493 -18.92 -50.94 18.91
CA CYS A 493 -17.69 -50.83 19.68
C CYS A 493 -16.93 -49.53 19.41
N ARG A 494 -16.83 -49.11 18.15
CA ARG A 494 -16.15 -47.86 17.77
C ARG A 494 -16.90 -46.62 18.27
N ILE A 495 -18.23 -46.57 18.15
CA ILE A 495 -19.03 -45.39 18.54
C ILE A 495 -19.04 -45.24 20.07
N TYR A 496 -19.16 -46.35 20.79
CA TYR A 496 -19.18 -46.37 22.24
C TYR A 496 -17.79 -46.32 22.88
N GLY A 497 -16.73 -46.41 22.06
CA GLY A 497 -15.34 -46.39 22.52
C GLY A 497 -14.94 -47.62 23.29
N ILE A 498 -15.58 -48.75 22.99
CA ILE A 498 -15.36 -50.06 23.65
C ILE A 498 -14.14 -50.73 22.98
N SER A 499 -13.11 -51.00 23.77
CA SER A 499 -11.90 -51.70 23.35
C SER A 499 -11.41 -52.62 24.49
N GLY A 500 -10.81 -53.77 24.11
CA GLY A 500 -10.25 -54.70 25.10
C GLY A 500 -11.30 -55.54 25.87
N VAL A 501 -12.49 -55.72 25.30
CA VAL A 501 -13.57 -56.52 25.85
C VAL A 501 -13.49 -57.94 25.28
N ASN A 502 -13.65 -58.92 26.12
CA ASN A 502 -13.44 -60.33 25.78
C ASN A 502 -14.73 -61.11 25.44
N THR A 503 -15.91 -60.58 25.78
CA THR A 503 -17.18 -61.25 25.56
C THR A 503 -18.27 -60.33 25.02
N SER A 504 -19.22 -60.89 24.26
CA SER A 504 -20.39 -60.18 23.76
C SER A 504 -21.28 -59.63 24.89
N CYS A 505 -21.39 -60.33 26.02
CA CYS A 505 -22.12 -59.89 27.19
C CYS A 505 -21.57 -58.58 27.82
N GLU A 506 -20.23 -58.41 27.85
CA GLU A 506 -19.59 -57.19 28.35
C GLU A 506 -19.91 -55.99 27.47
N VAL A 507 -19.93 -56.16 26.12
CA VAL A 507 -20.31 -55.08 25.19
C VAL A 507 -21.75 -54.65 25.44
N LYS A 508 -22.68 -55.56 25.62
CA LYS A 508 -24.09 -55.29 25.93
C LYS A 508 -24.23 -54.46 27.21
N GLU A 509 -23.58 -54.88 28.28
CA GLU A 509 -23.61 -54.23 29.57
C GLU A 509 -23.06 -52.76 29.46
N LEU A 510 -21.91 -52.58 28.79
CA LEU A 510 -21.30 -51.27 28.59
C LEU A 510 -22.17 -50.32 27.73
N VAL A 511 -22.80 -50.83 26.67
CA VAL A 511 -23.74 -50.05 25.84
C VAL A 511 -24.94 -49.61 26.66
N TYR A 512 -25.50 -50.52 27.48
CA TYR A 512 -26.62 -50.22 28.36
C TYR A 512 -26.26 -49.16 29.42
N GLN A 513 -25.12 -49.30 30.08
CA GLN A 513 -24.62 -48.34 31.07
C GLN A 513 -24.37 -46.94 30.46
N ILE A 514 -23.87 -46.86 29.22
CA ILE A 514 -23.56 -45.58 28.58
C ILE A 514 -24.82 -44.88 28.06
N SER A 515 -25.78 -45.58 27.49
CA SER A 515 -26.88 -45.01 26.74
C SER A 515 -28.27 -45.53 27.11
N GLY A 516 -28.39 -46.56 27.94
CA GLY A 516 -29.64 -47.27 28.24
C GLY A 516 -30.19 -48.07 27.05
N ALA A 517 -29.42 -48.23 25.96
CA ALA A 517 -29.87 -49.03 24.81
C ALA A 517 -29.68 -50.50 25.04
N ASP A 518 -30.73 -51.31 24.76
CA ASP A 518 -30.63 -52.77 24.72
C ASP A 518 -30.22 -53.22 23.33
N ILE A 519 -29.16 -54.01 23.21
CA ILE A 519 -28.61 -54.59 21.97
C ILE A 519 -28.59 -56.12 22.01
N SER A 520 -29.52 -56.71 22.78
CA SER A 520 -29.56 -58.17 23.04
C SER A 520 -29.70 -58.98 21.75
N ASN A 521 -30.56 -58.52 20.83
CA ASN A 521 -30.78 -59.23 19.59
C ASN A 521 -29.55 -59.13 18.65
N ILE A 522 -28.92 -57.96 18.58
CA ILE A 522 -27.64 -57.80 17.83
C ILE A 522 -26.59 -58.75 18.39
N MET A 523 -26.51 -58.92 19.70
CA MET A 523 -25.53 -59.82 20.32
C MET A 523 -25.76 -61.25 19.94
N THR A 524 -27.03 -61.72 20.02
CA THR A 524 -27.39 -63.09 19.63
C THR A 524 -27.10 -63.34 18.16
N LEU A 525 -27.46 -62.40 17.28
CA LEU A 525 -27.16 -62.50 15.83
C LEU A 525 -25.67 -62.41 15.54
N PHE A 526 -24.90 -61.64 16.31
CA PHE A 526 -23.44 -61.55 16.17
C PHE A 526 -22.78 -62.86 16.58
N ASP A 527 -23.19 -63.48 17.68
CA ASP A 527 -22.65 -64.75 18.11
C ASP A 527 -22.97 -65.87 17.06
N ALA A 528 -24.19 -65.87 16.49
CA ALA A 528 -24.56 -66.75 15.39
C ALA A 528 -23.73 -66.46 14.13
N ALA A 529 -23.51 -65.18 13.73
CA ALA A 529 -22.72 -64.81 12.56
C ALA A 529 -21.22 -65.10 12.72
N ALA A 530 -20.69 -65.02 13.93
CA ALA A 530 -19.26 -65.15 14.21
C ALA A 530 -18.82 -66.56 14.52
N TYR A 531 -19.71 -67.39 15.15
CA TYR A 531 -19.37 -68.68 15.71
C TYR A 531 -20.39 -69.79 15.36
N GLY A 532 -21.55 -69.46 14.75
CA GLY A 532 -22.59 -70.41 14.40
C GLY A 532 -22.38 -71.06 13.06
N GLU A 533 -23.01 -72.21 12.86
CA GLU A 533 -23.01 -72.97 11.57
C GLU A 533 -24.21 -72.58 10.67
N GLU A 534 -25.17 -71.77 11.19
CA GLU A 534 -26.37 -71.34 10.46
C GLU A 534 -26.13 -70.02 9.73
N GLU A 535 -26.50 -69.93 8.46
CA GLU A 535 -26.47 -68.70 7.68
C GLU A 535 -27.65 -67.80 8.11
N LEU A 536 -27.34 -66.54 8.46
CA LEU A 536 -28.35 -65.53 8.76
C LEU A 536 -29.12 -65.12 7.51
N ASN A 537 -30.41 -64.80 7.67
CA ASN A 537 -31.26 -64.31 6.57
C ASN A 537 -31.34 -62.79 6.51
N GLU A 538 -31.96 -62.24 5.44
CA GLU A 538 -32.10 -60.77 5.26
C GLU A 538 -33.00 -60.09 6.30
N ASP A 539 -34.01 -60.82 6.84
CA ASP A 539 -34.90 -60.27 7.90
C ASP A 539 -34.15 -60.09 9.23
N GLU A 540 -33.28 -60.99 9.57
CA GLU A 540 -32.40 -60.92 10.75
C GLU A 540 -31.39 -59.77 10.62
N LYS A 541 -30.80 -59.62 9.42
CA LYS A 541 -29.93 -58.51 9.10
C LYS A 541 -30.67 -57.17 9.24
N GLN A 542 -31.92 -57.06 8.75
CA GLN A 542 -32.72 -55.85 8.85
C GLN A 542 -33.06 -55.53 10.30
N LYS A 543 -33.45 -56.51 11.13
CA LYS A 543 -33.70 -56.34 12.57
C LYS A 543 -32.45 -55.81 13.29
N ALA A 544 -31.30 -56.35 13.00
CA ALA A 544 -30.03 -55.85 13.56
C ALA A 544 -29.74 -54.41 13.20
N LEU A 545 -30.05 -53.97 11.96
CA LEU A 545 -29.92 -52.60 11.55
C LEU A 545 -30.85 -51.65 12.29
N GLU A 546 -32.09 -52.03 12.46
CA GLU A 546 -33.07 -51.24 13.19
C GLU A 546 -32.64 -51.03 14.66
N GLU A 547 -32.24 -52.08 15.34
CA GLU A 547 -31.74 -52.01 16.72
C GLU A 547 -30.45 -51.19 16.81
N TYR A 548 -29.53 -51.30 15.85
CA TYR A 548 -28.35 -50.41 15.76
C TYR A 548 -28.74 -48.93 15.60
N ILE A 549 -29.72 -48.60 14.78
CA ILE A 549 -30.20 -47.22 14.60
C ILE A 549 -30.75 -46.67 15.89
N LEU A 550 -31.50 -47.50 16.64
CA LEU A 550 -32.04 -47.13 17.97
C LEU A 550 -30.91 -46.91 18.98
N SER A 551 -29.93 -47.81 19.04
CA SER A 551 -28.78 -47.66 19.93
C SER A 551 -27.95 -46.39 19.60
N TYR A 552 -27.76 -46.06 18.31
CA TYR A 552 -27.09 -44.86 17.88
C TYR A 552 -27.84 -43.58 18.31
N LYS A 553 -29.17 -43.57 18.23
CA LYS A 553 -29.99 -42.44 18.70
C LYS A 553 -29.84 -42.29 20.22
N ALA A 554 -29.94 -43.35 21.01
CA ALA A 554 -29.77 -43.34 22.45
C ALA A 554 -28.39 -42.83 22.87
N PHE A 555 -27.33 -43.23 22.15
CA PHE A 555 -25.96 -42.74 22.34
C PHE A 555 -25.86 -41.22 22.12
N LYS A 556 -26.49 -40.69 21.07
CA LYS A 556 -26.52 -39.25 20.79
C LYS A 556 -27.23 -38.45 21.89
N GLU A 557 -28.35 -38.98 22.39
CA GLU A 557 -29.12 -38.35 23.46
C GLU A 557 -28.36 -38.38 24.81
N SER A 558 -27.74 -39.48 25.15
CA SER A 558 -26.87 -39.60 26.31
C SER A 558 -25.72 -38.56 26.29
N LYS A 559 -25.03 -38.40 25.15
CA LYS A 559 -24.02 -37.37 25.00
C LYS A 559 -24.56 -35.94 25.10
N LYS A 560 -25.77 -35.67 24.59
CA LYS A 560 -26.41 -34.38 24.69
C LYS A 560 -26.74 -34.06 26.15
N ASN A 561 -27.28 -35.01 26.90
CA ASN A 561 -27.65 -34.85 28.32
C ASN A 561 -26.39 -34.63 29.18
N LYS A 562 -25.30 -35.38 28.98
CA LYS A 562 -24.03 -35.16 29.70
C LYS A 562 -23.45 -33.75 29.43
N ARG A 563 -23.60 -33.18 28.22
CA ARG A 563 -23.19 -31.80 27.92
C ARG A 563 -24.05 -30.75 28.59
N ILE A 564 -25.36 -31.00 28.79
CA ILE A 564 -26.27 -30.09 29.46
C ILE A 564 -25.98 -30.08 30.96
N THR A 565 -25.72 -31.24 31.57
CA THR A 565 -25.37 -31.37 32.99
C THR A 565 -24.02 -30.71 33.31
N ALA A 566 -23.01 -30.89 32.42
CA ALA A 566 -21.72 -30.24 32.58
C ALA A 566 -21.72 -28.71 32.36
N ARG A 567 -22.79 -28.14 31.81
CA ARG A 567 -22.97 -26.67 31.67
C ARG A 567 -23.75 -26.06 32.85
N LYS A 568 -24.33 -26.88 33.72
CA LYS A 568 -25.11 -26.43 34.90
C LYS A 568 -24.32 -26.52 36.20
N VAL A 569 -23.10 -27.05 36.16
CA VAL A 569 -22.10 -27.02 37.23
C VAL A 569 -20.99 -26.04 36.80
#